data_bfcacf6ee5e40b28798d1f9372a4476e
#
_entry.id   bfcacf6ee5e40b28798d1f9372a4476e
#
_cell.length_a   1.000
_cell.length_b   1.000
_cell.length_c   1.000
_cell.angle_alpha   90.00
_cell.angle_beta   90.00
_cell.angle_gamma   90.00
#
_symmetry.space_group_name_H-M   'P 1'
#
loop_
_entity.id
_entity.type
_entity.pdbx_description
1 polymer ?
#
loop_
_entity_poly.entity_id
_entity_poly.type
_entity_poly.pdbx_seq_one_letter_code
_entity_poly.pdbx_strand_id
1 'polypeptide(L)'
;MAKYDQAERFHAGTLTDGWRWFGSHPDTKNGAEGWTFRVWAPHAQDVSVVGDFNNWTNGAHPLTRNGEVWEGFIPGLQEYASYKYAVKGPDGETRLKTDPYAFHCETRPATAGKLYDIADFKWTDAAFLAKQEKHQAYDSPLNIYEVHLGSWKKRPNGDFYDYKDMAKELAAYVKDMGYTAIELLPVLEHPFDGSWGYQCTGYFAPTSRYGTPKDFLWFVNHMHKNGIAVILDWVPAHFCKDAHGLYEFDGGCCYEYSDPNKWEHASWGTRVFDYGRPEVKSFLFSSARFWLEECHIDGLRVDAVASMLYLDYSRQGGAWTPNKYGGHENLEAIDFLRELNAMAFSVKPGV
;
A
#
# COMPACT_ATOMS: atom_id res chain seq x y z
N MET A 1 20.29 -12.72 -0.35
CA MET A 1 20.66 -11.67 -1.33
C MET A 1 21.51 -10.61 -0.63
N ALA A 2 22.52 -10.07 -1.29
CA ALA A 2 23.36 -9.04 -0.68
C ALA A 2 22.57 -7.73 -0.50
N LYS A 3 22.82 -7.00 0.59
CA LYS A 3 22.14 -5.74 0.96
C LYS A 3 22.21 -4.66 -0.15
N TYR A 4 23.25 -4.65 -0.95
CA TYR A 4 23.46 -3.71 -2.06
C TYR A 4 22.57 -3.99 -3.27
N ASP A 5 22.19 -5.24 -3.51
CA ASP A 5 21.31 -5.62 -4.62
C ASP A 5 19.90 -5.02 -4.47
N GLN A 6 19.37 -4.91 -3.25
CA GLN A 6 18.02 -4.37 -3.02
C GLN A 6 17.94 -2.86 -3.31
N ALA A 7 18.95 -2.08 -2.88
CA ALA A 7 19.00 -0.65 -3.16
C ALA A 7 19.19 -0.37 -4.66
N GLU A 8 20.07 -1.12 -5.33
CA GLU A 8 20.28 -1.00 -6.78
C GLU A 8 18.99 -1.31 -7.56
N ARG A 9 18.30 -2.40 -7.21
CA ARG A 9 17.02 -2.77 -7.81
C ARG A 9 15.94 -1.72 -7.56
N PHE A 10 15.90 -1.13 -6.37
CA PHE A 10 14.97 -0.07 -6.02
C PHE A 10 15.16 1.17 -6.91
N HIS A 11 16.40 1.64 -7.03
CA HIS A 11 16.74 2.78 -7.88
C HIS A 11 16.65 2.48 -9.38
N ALA A 12 16.69 1.22 -9.77
CA ALA A 12 16.45 0.79 -11.16
C ALA A 12 14.95 0.60 -11.51
N GLY A 13 14.03 0.72 -10.55
CA GLY A 13 12.60 0.48 -10.77
C GLY A 13 12.23 -1.01 -10.90
N THR A 14 13.11 -1.91 -10.45
CA THR A 14 12.96 -3.37 -10.61
C THR A 14 12.76 -4.13 -9.29
N LEU A 15 12.74 -3.41 -8.16
CA LEU A 15 12.43 -4.01 -6.87
C LEU A 15 10.91 -4.15 -6.72
N THR A 16 10.39 -5.35 -6.96
CA THR A 16 8.94 -5.64 -6.88
C THR A 16 8.52 -6.31 -5.56
N ASP A 17 9.46 -6.55 -4.67
CA ASP A 17 9.28 -7.17 -3.34
C ASP A 17 9.84 -6.27 -2.21
N GLY A 18 9.73 -4.96 -2.40
CA GLY A 18 10.31 -3.94 -1.52
C GLY A 18 9.83 -4.00 -0.07
N TRP A 19 8.61 -4.50 0.18
CA TRP A 19 8.08 -4.70 1.54
C TRP A 19 8.90 -5.68 2.39
N ARG A 20 9.72 -6.53 1.77
CA ARG A 20 10.62 -7.46 2.47
C ARG A 20 11.89 -6.77 2.96
N TRP A 21 12.16 -5.57 2.50
CA TRP A 21 13.36 -4.81 2.80
C TRP A 21 13.08 -3.45 3.45
N PHE A 22 12.17 -2.64 2.90
CA PHE A 22 11.71 -1.39 3.47
C PHE A 22 10.70 -1.61 4.59
N GLY A 23 10.50 -0.58 5.41
CA GLY A 23 9.60 -0.63 6.54
C GLY A 23 10.28 -1.09 7.82
N SER A 24 9.51 -1.62 8.74
CA SER A 24 9.97 -2.14 10.01
C SER A 24 9.86 -3.67 10.04
N HIS A 25 10.97 -4.33 10.39
CA HIS A 25 11.03 -5.80 10.45
C HIS A 25 11.66 -6.27 11.75
N PRO A 26 11.14 -7.36 12.36
CA PRO A 26 11.82 -8.01 13.49
C PRO A 26 13.19 -8.49 13.02
N ASP A 27 14.20 -8.27 13.85
CA ASP A 27 15.59 -8.60 13.53
C ASP A 27 16.36 -8.92 14.82
N THR A 28 17.50 -9.61 14.69
CA THR A 28 18.41 -9.87 15.79
C THR A 28 19.81 -9.42 15.39
N LYS A 29 20.37 -8.44 16.13
CA LYS A 29 21.72 -7.93 15.89
C LYS A 29 22.56 -8.03 17.15
N ASN A 30 23.73 -8.63 17.01
CA ASN A 30 24.67 -8.84 18.12
C ASN A 30 24.03 -9.54 19.34
N GLY A 31 23.10 -10.48 19.09
CA GLY A 31 22.39 -11.20 20.14
C GLY A 31 21.24 -10.44 20.81
N ALA A 32 20.95 -9.22 20.41
CA ALA A 32 19.80 -8.44 20.87
C ALA A 32 18.65 -8.55 19.87
N GLU A 33 17.47 -8.96 20.32
CA GLU A 33 16.23 -8.92 19.55
C GLU A 33 15.72 -7.47 19.47
N GLY A 34 15.10 -7.12 18.34
CA GLY A 34 14.57 -5.77 18.11
C GLY A 34 14.00 -5.64 16.71
N TRP A 35 14.00 -4.41 16.19
CA TRP A 35 13.44 -4.10 14.87
C TRP A 35 14.41 -3.29 14.03
N THR A 36 14.56 -3.69 12.77
CA THR A 36 15.27 -2.91 11.75
C THR A 36 14.27 -2.05 10.98
N PHE A 37 14.62 -0.78 10.79
CA PHE A 37 13.84 0.21 10.07
C PHE A 37 14.57 0.63 8.81
N ARG A 38 13.84 0.78 7.68
CA ARG A 38 14.37 1.34 6.43
C ARG A 38 13.32 2.20 5.76
N VAL A 39 13.73 3.40 5.37
CA VAL A 39 12.86 4.34 4.66
C VAL A 39 13.64 5.09 3.58
N TRP A 40 12.99 5.33 2.45
CA TRP A 40 13.52 6.16 1.38
C TRP A 40 13.12 7.62 1.61
N ALA A 41 14.11 8.50 1.73
CA ALA A 41 13.92 9.93 1.89
C ALA A 41 15.14 10.66 1.29
N PRO A 42 15.15 10.85 -0.05
CA PRO A 42 16.33 11.30 -0.78
C PRO A 42 16.78 12.71 -0.44
N HIS A 43 15.84 13.61 -0.12
CA HIS A 43 16.13 15.01 0.17
C HIS A 43 16.29 15.28 1.67
N ALA A 44 16.01 14.30 2.55
CA ALA A 44 16.09 14.49 3.99
C ALA A 44 17.52 14.82 4.45
N GLN A 45 17.63 15.75 5.39
CA GLN A 45 18.87 16.09 6.09
C GLN A 45 19.12 15.15 7.27
N ASP A 46 18.03 14.68 7.91
CA ASP A 46 18.08 13.76 9.05
C ASP A 46 16.76 12.98 9.13
N VAL A 47 16.84 11.74 9.60
CA VAL A 47 15.68 10.88 9.86
C VAL A 47 15.88 10.14 11.16
N SER A 48 14.87 10.15 12.04
CA SER A 48 14.86 9.35 13.26
C SER A 48 13.54 8.61 13.43
N VAL A 49 13.55 7.53 14.19
CA VAL A 49 12.34 6.80 14.57
C VAL A 49 11.84 7.34 15.89
N VAL A 50 10.58 7.74 15.93
CA VAL A 50 9.87 8.21 17.11
C VAL A 50 8.66 7.34 17.40
N GLY A 51 8.32 7.13 18.65
CA GLY A 51 7.19 6.31 19.05
C GLY A 51 6.98 6.29 20.56
N ASP A 52 6.05 5.44 21.01
CA ASP A 52 5.72 5.31 22.44
C ASP A 52 6.95 4.94 23.28
N PHE A 53 7.87 4.16 22.71
CA PHE A 53 9.07 3.65 23.36
C PHE A 53 10.14 4.73 23.65
N ASN A 54 10.02 5.92 23.07
CA ASN A 54 10.94 7.04 23.32
C ASN A 54 10.21 8.35 23.57
N ASN A 55 8.94 8.29 24.01
CA ASN A 55 8.08 9.44 24.25
C ASN A 55 8.02 10.41 23.05
N TRP A 56 8.04 9.86 21.84
CA TRP A 56 7.98 10.61 20.56
C TRP A 56 9.10 11.65 20.41
N THR A 57 10.26 11.41 21.05
CA THR A 57 11.38 12.34 21.09
C THR A 57 12.17 12.29 19.78
N ASN A 58 12.15 13.38 19.02
CA ASN A 58 12.95 13.51 17.80
C ASN A 58 14.46 13.37 18.11
N GLY A 59 15.17 12.61 17.26
CA GLY A 59 16.61 12.38 17.40
C GLY A 59 17.00 11.32 18.43
N ALA A 60 16.04 10.75 19.20
CA ALA A 60 16.37 9.70 20.19
C ALA A 60 16.86 8.39 19.55
N HIS A 61 16.35 8.06 18.36
CA HIS A 61 16.78 6.90 17.57
C HIS A 61 17.05 7.33 16.13
N PRO A 62 18.22 7.96 15.87
CA PRO A 62 18.60 8.42 14.54
C PRO A 62 18.87 7.23 13.61
N LEU A 63 18.48 7.36 12.36
CA LEU A 63 18.82 6.42 11.30
C LEU A 63 20.12 6.86 10.60
N THR A 64 20.84 5.89 10.09
CA THR A 64 22.05 6.13 9.29
C THR A 64 21.69 6.21 7.81
N ARG A 65 22.17 7.25 7.15
CA ARG A 65 21.97 7.43 5.71
C ARG A 65 22.90 6.51 4.91
N ASN A 66 22.33 5.78 3.97
CA ASN A 66 23.06 4.97 2.99
C ASN A 66 22.52 5.28 1.60
N GLY A 67 23.19 6.17 0.87
CA GLY A 67 22.66 6.75 -0.36
C GLY A 67 21.42 7.61 -0.08
N GLU A 68 20.27 7.21 -0.62
CA GLU A 68 18.98 7.86 -0.41
C GLU A 68 18.07 7.11 0.59
N VAL A 69 18.55 5.97 1.10
CA VAL A 69 17.84 5.14 2.08
C VAL A 69 18.42 5.38 3.47
N TRP A 70 17.53 5.51 4.44
CA TRP A 70 17.87 5.66 5.85
C TRP A 70 17.55 4.36 6.58
N GLU A 71 18.48 3.86 7.38
CA GLU A 71 18.29 2.60 8.09
C GLU A 71 18.85 2.62 9.52
N GLY A 72 18.25 1.82 10.40
CA GLY A 72 18.74 1.64 11.77
C GLY A 72 18.09 0.42 12.42
N PHE A 73 18.67 0.00 13.53
CA PHE A 73 18.16 -1.09 14.36
C PHE A 73 17.93 -0.56 15.78
N ILE A 74 16.76 -0.89 16.34
CA ILE A 74 16.40 -0.51 17.70
C ILE A 74 16.11 -1.79 18.48
N PRO A 75 16.93 -2.11 19.51
CA PRO A 75 16.74 -3.31 20.33
C PRO A 75 15.55 -3.16 21.28
N GLY A 76 14.99 -4.30 21.70
CA GLY A 76 14.01 -4.38 22.79
C GLY A 76 12.59 -3.90 22.44
N LEU A 77 12.33 -3.47 21.21
CA LEU A 77 10.98 -3.07 20.80
C LEU A 77 10.07 -4.28 20.68
N GLN A 78 8.81 -4.09 21.08
CA GLN A 78 7.78 -5.12 21.03
C GLN A 78 6.83 -4.88 19.86
N GLU A 79 6.24 -5.95 19.36
CA GLU A 79 5.13 -5.87 18.38
C GLU A 79 3.99 -4.99 18.94
N TYR A 80 3.28 -4.31 18.04
CA TYR A 80 2.24 -3.30 18.32
C TYR A 80 2.73 -1.94 18.84
N ALA A 81 4.00 -1.72 19.11
CA ALA A 81 4.49 -0.40 19.45
C ALA A 81 4.21 0.58 18.29
N SER A 82 3.65 1.74 18.62
CA SER A 82 3.34 2.79 17.63
C SER A 82 4.61 3.58 17.31
N TYR A 83 4.81 3.90 16.02
CA TYR A 83 5.96 4.66 15.56
C TYR A 83 5.69 5.51 14.32
N LYS A 84 6.53 6.52 14.13
CA LYS A 84 6.67 7.32 12.91
C LYS A 84 8.13 7.58 12.59
N TYR A 85 8.40 8.02 11.37
CA TYR A 85 9.66 8.67 11.03
C TYR A 85 9.53 10.18 11.28
N ALA A 86 10.47 10.75 12.04
CA ALA A 86 10.68 12.20 12.12
C ALA A 86 11.69 12.54 11.02
N VAL A 87 11.20 13.13 9.93
CA VAL A 87 11.98 13.44 8.72
C VAL A 87 12.25 14.92 8.65
N LYS A 88 13.52 15.32 8.74
CA LYS A 88 13.95 16.71 8.59
C LYS A 88 14.25 16.99 7.12
N GLY A 89 13.43 17.82 6.51
CA GLY A 89 13.57 18.21 5.11
C GLY A 89 14.68 19.23 4.85
N PRO A 90 14.94 19.55 3.55
CA PRO A 90 15.93 20.56 3.16
C PRO A 90 15.57 21.98 3.61
N ASP A 91 14.31 22.24 3.90
CA ASP A 91 13.78 23.47 4.47
C ASP A 91 14.05 23.62 5.98
N GLY A 92 14.62 22.59 6.60
CA GLY A 92 14.90 22.54 8.04
C GLY A 92 13.73 22.11 8.91
N GLU A 93 12.52 21.96 8.33
CA GLU A 93 11.32 21.54 9.04
C GLU A 93 11.34 20.02 9.27
N THR A 94 10.88 19.60 10.44
CA THR A 94 10.72 18.17 10.78
C THR A 94 9.26 17.76 10.64
N ARG A 95 9.03 16.75 9.82
CA ARG A 95 7.72 16.16 9.55
C ARG A 95 7.59 14.78 10.18
N LEU A 96 6.47 14.52 10.85
CA LEU A 96 6.18 13.20 11.40
C LEU A 96 5.42 12.37 10.36
N LYS A 97 6.10 11.40 9.76
CA LYS A 97 5.61 10.58 8.65
C LYS A 97 5.30 9.15 9.09
N THR A 98 4.15 8.65 8.70
CA THR A 98 3.83 7.22 8.81
C THR A 98 4.76 6.44 7.87
N ASP A 99 5.17 5.26 8.27
CA ASP A 99 6.01 4.41 7.43
C ASP A 99 5.25 4.02 6.15
N PRO A 100 5.78 4.35 4.95
CA PRO A 100 5.15 4.00 3.68
C PRO A 100 4.95 2.49 3.46
N TYR A 101 5.74 1.66 4.14
CA TYR A 101 5.70 0.20 4.06
C TYR A 101 5.13 -0.46 5.32
N ALA A 102 4.49 0.30 6.22
CA ALA A 102 3.86 -0.28 7.41
C ALA A 102 2.81 -1.33 7.03
N PHE A 103 2.87 -2.49 7.69
CA PHE A 103 1.84 -3.55 7.55
C PHE A 103 0.60 -3.27 8.39
N HIS A 104 0.73 -2.48 9.44
CA HIS A 104 -0.35 -2.13 10.35
C HIS A 104 -0.25 -0.67 10.76
N CYS A 105 -1.41 -0.02 10.91
CA CYS A 105 -1.50 1.37 11.36
C CYS A 105 -2.43 1.48 12.58
N GLU A 106 -2.29 2.58 13.30
CA GLU A 106 -3.26 2.94 14.32
C GLU A 106 -4.63 3.21 13.70
N THR A 107 -5.68 2.95 14.49
CA THR A 107 -7.03 3.34 14.08
C THR A 107 -7.21 4.83 14.28
N ARG A 108 -7.81 5.49 13.29
CA ARG A 108 -8.10 6.93 13.32
C ARG A 108 -8.78 7.35 14.64
N PRO A 109 -8.55 8.55 15.17
CA PRO A 109 -7.83 9.68 14.57
C PRO A 109 -6.30 9.58 14.66
N ALA A 110 -5.75 8.55 15.31
CA ALA A 110 -4.32 8.34 15.36
C ALA A 110 -3.77 7.92 13.97
N THR A 111 -2.49 8.19 13.71
CA THR A 111 -1.92 8.12 12.38
C THR A 111 -0.52 7.49 12.32
N ALA A 112 -0.10 6.79 13.36
CA ALA A 112 1.19 6.11 13.37
C ALA A 112 1.11 4.72 12.72
N GLY A 113 2.24 4.24 12.22
CA GLY A 113 2.42 2.83 11.95
C GLY A 113 2.59 2.05 13.26
N LYS A 114 2.31 0.76 13.21
CA LYS A 114 2.56 -0.17 14.31
C LYS A 114 3.57 -1.21 13.87
N LEU A 115 4.48 -1.56 14.77
CA LEU A 115 5.35 -2.71 14.56
C LEU A 115 4.49 -3.95 14.44
N TYR A 116 4.59 -4.66 13.32
CA TYR A 116 3.74 -5.82 13.08
C TYR A 116 4.44 -6.83 12.18
N ASP A 117 4.44 -8.10 12.60
CA ASP A 117 4.96 -9.22 11.80
C ASP A 117 3.79 -10.02 11.21
N ILE A 118 3.78 -10.19 9.89
CA ILE A 118 2.77 -10.98 9.16
C ILE A 118 3.24 -12.40 8.82
N ALA A 119 4.53 -12.70 9.05
CA ALA A 119 5.20 -13.89 8.50
C ALA A 119 4.71 -15.23 9.09
N ASP A 120 4.08 -15.25 10.26
CA ASP A 120 3.64 -16.47 10.93
C ASP A 120 2.18 -16.87 10.63
N PHE A 121 1.48 -16.15 9.73
CA PHE A 121 0.12 -16.49 9.35
C PHE A 121 0.07 -17.87 8.66
N LYS A 122 -0.88 -18.72 9.06
CA LYS A 122 -1.03 -20.07 8.53
C LYS A 122 -2.18 -20.13 7.52
N TRP A 123 -1.83 -20.08 6.25
CA TRP A 123 -2.76 -20.27 5.15
C TRP A 123 -3.28 -21.70 5.08
N THR A 124 -4.54 -21.86 4.71
CA THR A 124 -5.20 -23.17 4.55
C THR A 124 -6.02 -23.24 3.26
N ASP A 125 -5.69 -22.43 2.29
CA ASP A 125 -6.36 -22.22 1.00
C ASP A 125 -5.65 -22.87 -0.20
N ALA A 126 -4.64 -23.72 0.02
CA ALA A 126 -3.85 -24.35 -1.01
C ALA A 126 -4.68 -25.07 -2.09
N ALA A 127 -5.81 -25.68 -1.71
CA ALA A 127 -6.70 -26.35 -2.66
C ALA A 127 -7.41 -25.36 -3.61
N PHE A 128 -7.76 -24.16 -3.10
CA PHE A 128 -8.33 -23.09 -3.90
C PHE A 128 -7.31 -22.53 -4.88
N LEU A 129 -6.10 -22.22 -4.41
CA LEU A 129 -5.02 -21.71 -5.26
C LEU A 129 -4.64 -22.69 -6.36
N ALA A 130 -4.50 -24.00 -6.05
CA ALA A 130 -4.20 -25.04 -7.03
C ALA A 130 -5.31 -25.21 -8.10
N LYS A 131 -6.56 -24.88 -7.75
CA LYS A 131 -7.66 -24.83 -8.72
C LYS A 131 -7.53 -23.60 -9.61
N GLN A 132 -7.21 -22.44 -9.03
CA GLN A 132 -7.03 -21.20 -9.78
C GLN A 132 -5.89 -21.28 -10.80
N GLU A 133 -4.73 -21.86 -10.45
CA GLU A 133 -3.59 -22.03 -11.36
C GLU A 133 -3.94 -22.81 -12.63
N LYS A 134 -4.92 -23.72 -12.53
CA LYS A 134 -5.39 -24.55 -13.67
C LYS A 134 -6.52 -23.88 -14.45
N HIS A 135 -7.06 -22.79 -13.93
CA HIS A 135 -8.21 -22.13 -14.48
C HIS A 135 -7.77 -20.95 -15.34
N GLN A 136 -8.25 -20.91 -16.58
CA GLN A 136 -8.06 -19.72 -17.42
C GLN A 136 -9.23 -18.77 -17.16
N ALA A 137 -8.95 -17.48 -17.07
CA ALA A 137 -9.94 -16.44 -16.74
C ALA A 137 -11.18 -16.44 -17.67
N TYR A 138 -11.07 -17.04 -18.85
CA TYR A 138 -12.15 -17.10 -19.85
C TYR A 138 -12.89 -18.45 -19.91
N ASP A 139 -12.54 -19.42 -19.06
CA ASP A 139 -13.09 -20.78 -19.14
C ASP A 139 -14.39 -20.95 -18.33
N SER A 140 -14.71 -19.99 -17.47
CA SER A 140 -15.89 -20.03 -16.60
C SER A 140 -16.52 -18.66 -16.43
N PRO A 141 -17.84 -18.61 -16.14
CA PRO A 141 -18.49 -17.35 -15.78
C PRO A 141 -17.86 -16.74 -14.53
N LEU A 142 -17.58 -15.45 -14.59
CA LEU A 142 -17.20 -14.62 -13.46
C LEU A 142 -18.39 -13.76 -13.06
N ASN A 143 -18.88 -13.94 -11.82
CA ASN A 143 -19.95 -13.16 -11.24
C ASN A 143 -19.42 -12.46 -9.98
N ILE A 144 -19.25 -11.13 -10.02
CA ILE A 144 -18.56 -10.34 -9.01
C ILE A 144 -19.58 -9.58 -8.18
N TYR A 145 -19.44 -9.64 -6.85
CA TYR A 145 -20.13 -8.78 -5.91
C TYR A 145 -19.20 -7.70 -5.39
N GLU A 146 -19.40 -6.46 -5.83
CA GLU A 146 -18.66 -5.30 -5.34
C GLU A 146 -19.20 -4.87 -3.98
N VAL A 147 -18.31 -4.67 -3.00
CA VAL A 147 -18.70 -4.40 -1.62
C VAL A 147 -17.74 -3.46 -0.88
N HIS A 148 -18.31 -2.45 -0.22
CA HIS A 148 -17.61 -1.64 0.77
C HIS A 148 -17.86 -2.19 2.18
N LEU A 149 -16.84 -2.75 2.82
CA LEU A 149 -16.98 -3.47 4.09
C LEU A 149 -17.59 -2.61 5.20
N GLY A 150 -17.24 -1.31 5.26
CA GLY A 150 -17.70 -0.41 6.30
C GLY A 150 -19.17 0.04 6.19
N SER A 151 -19.82 -0.13 5.04
CA SER A 151 -21.23 0.26 4.82
C SER A 151 -22.14 -0.90 4.47
N TRP A 152 -21.60 -2.07 4.08
CA TRP A 152 -22.41 -3.22 3.70
C TRP A 152 -23.29 -3.70 4.86
N LYS A 153 -22.71 -3.84 6.05
CA LYS A 153 -23.42 -4.23 7.25
C LYS A 153 -22.76 -3.64 8.49
N LYS A 154 -23.58 -3.23 9.46
CA LYS A 154 -23.12 -2.77 10.78
C LYS A 154 -23.74 -3.57 11.90
N ARG A 155 -23.07 -3.61 13.04
CA ARG A 155 -23.61 -4.20 14.28
C ARG A 155 -24.83 -3.39 14.76
N PRO A 156 -25.72 -3.96 15.56
CA PRO A 156 -26.92 -3.24 16.06
C PRO A 156 -26.60 -1.94 16.83
N ASN A 157 -25.42 -1.84 17.42
CA ASN A 157 -24.94 -0.65 18.13
C ASN A 157 -24.28 0.40 17.19
N GLY A 158 -24.25 0.14 15.87
CA GLY A 158 -23.65 1.03 14.86
C GLY A 158 -22.16 0.80 14.59
N ASP A 159 -21.49 -0.07 15.33
CA ASP A 159 -20.09 -0.40 15.13
C ASP A 159 -19.85 -1.19 13.83
N PHE A 160 -18.62 -1.15 13.33
CA PHE A 160 -18.20 -2.01 12.22
C PHE A 160 -18.15 -3.48 12.66
N TYR A 161 -18.39 -4.37 11.72
CA TYR A 161 -17.97 -5.76 11.85
C TYR A 161 -16.44 -5.82 11.74
N ASP A 162 -15.81 -6.69 12.52
CA ASP A 162 -14.42 -7.04 12.29
C ASP A 162 -14.26 -7.94 11.05
N TYR A 163 -13.03 -8.07 10.55
CA TYR A 163 -12.74 -8.87 9.35
C TYR A 163 -13.28 -10.31 9.45
N LYS A 164 -13.17 -10.96 10.60
CA LYS A 164 -13.56 -12.37 10.78
C LYS A 164 -15.07 -12.55 10.77
N ASP A 165 -15.79 -11.70 11.47
CA ASP A 165 -17.25 -11.77 11.49
C ASP A 165 -17.83 -11.33 10.15
N MET A 166 -17.26 -10.29 9.52
CA MET A 166 -17.63 -9.87 8.18
C MET A 166 -17.43 -10.99 7.16
N ALA A 167 -16.32 -11.72 7.22
CA ALA A 167 -16.06 -12.82 6.29
C ALA A 167 -17.12 -13.90 6.35
N LYS A 168 -17.57 -14.28 7.57
CA LYS A 168 -18.60 -15.31 7.75
C LYS A 168 -19.94 -14.91 7.13
N GLU A 169 -20.37 -13.69 7.44
CA GLU A 169 -21.64 -13.15 6.95
C GLU A 169 -21.63 -12.95 5.43
N LEU A 170 -20.53 -12.36 4.92
CA LEU A 170 -20.39 -12.06 3.50
C LEU A 170 -20.25 -13.32 2.66
N ALA A 171 -19.47 -14.30 3.09
CA ALA A 171 -19.34 -15.56 2.38
C ALA A 171 -20.65 -16.32 2.27
N ALA A 172 -21.46 -16.34 3.35
CA ALA A 172 -22.79 -16.96 3.32
C ALA A 172 -23.70 -16.27 2.30
N TYR A 173 -23.75 -14.92 2.33
CA TYR A 173 -24.55 -14.14 1.39
C TYR A 173 -24.14 -14.32 -0.07
N VAL A 174 -22.86 -14.20 -0.34
CA VAL A 174 -22.27 -14.29 -1.69
C VAL A 174 -22.55 -15.67 -2.32
N LYS A 175 -22.44 -16.75 -1.52
CA LYS A 175 -22.76 -18.12 -1.97
C LYS A 175 -24.25 -18.31 -2.25
N ASP A 176 -25.12 -17.84 -1.36
CA ASP A 176 -26.58 -17.94 -1.52
C ASP A 176 -27.05 -17.22 -2.80
N MET A 177 -26.45 -16.06 -3.10
CA MET A 177 -26.72 -15.26 -4.28
C MET A 177 -26.04 -15.76 -5.57
N GLY A 178 -25.16 -16.75 -5.49
CA GLY A 178 -24.49 -17.37 -6.65
C GLY A 178 -23.33 -16.55 -7.23
N TYR A 179 -22.73 -15.64 -6.44
CA TYR A 179 -21.51 -14.94 -6.86
C TYR A 179 -20.27 -15.86 -6.73
N THR A 180 -19.32 -15.66 -7.62
CA THR A 180 -18.05 -16.43 -7.66
C THR A 180 -16.87 -15.65 -7.10
N ALA A 181 -16.98 -14.34 -7.02
CA ALA A 181 -15.96 -13.44 -6.52
C ALA A 181 -16.59 -12.27 -5.76
N ILE A 182 -15.82 -11.67 -4.87
CA ILE A 182 -16.09 -10.35 -4.32
C ILE A 182 -15.04 -9.37 -4.83
N GLU A 183 -15.44 -8.12 -5.05
CA GLU A 183 -14.54 -6.99 -5.26
C GLU A 183 -14.64 -6.07 -4.04
N LEU A 184 -13.56 -5.97 -3.29
CA LEU A 184 -13.49 -5.09 -2.13
C LEU A 184 -13.17 -3.67 -2.59
N LEU A 185 -14.07 -2.71 -2.34
CA LEU A 185 -13.69 -1.29 -2.39
C LEU A 185 -12.46 -1.10 -1.49
N PRO A 186 -11.64 -0.05 -1.71
CA PRO A 186 -10.29 -0.01 -1.15
C PRO A 186 -10.25 -0.29 0.35
N VAL A 187 -9.56 -1.36 0.73
CA VAL A 187 -9.29 -1.70 2.14
C VAL A 187 -7.90 -1.24 2.59
N LEU A 188 -7.19 -0.52 1.74
CA LEU A 188 -5.94 0.13 2.09
C LEU A 188 -6.17 1.14 3.22
N GLU A 189 -5.19 1.31 4.13
CA GLU A 189 -5.37 2.26 5.23
C GLU A 189 -5.56 3.69 4.71
N HIS A 190 -6.52 4.40 5.32
CA HIS A 190 -6.92 5.74 4.92
C HIS A 190 -7.47 6.54 6.12
N PRO A 191 -7.26 7.86 6.19
CA PRO A 191 -7.67 8.67 7.35
C PRO A 191 -9.15 9.02 7.36
N PHE A 192 -9.79 9.15 6.18
CA PHE A 192 -11.13 9.70 6.02
C PHE A 192 -12.14 8.67 5.55
N ASP A 193 -13.13 8.31 6.38
CA ASP A 193 -14.17 7.33 6.07
C ASP A 193 -15.00 7.69 4.84
N GLY A 194 -15.28 8.98 4.64
CA GLY A 194 -16.06 9.47 3.51
C GLY A 194 -15.39 9.28 2.15
N SER A 195 -14.09 8.97 2.12
CA SER A 195 -13.39 8.62 0.89
C SER A 195 -13.64 7.18 0.42
N TRP A 196 -14.30 6.33 1.22
CA TRP A 196 -14.49 4.90 0.97
C TRP A 196 -13.18 4.14 0.73
N GLY A 197 -12.05 4.68 1.22
CA GLY A 197 -10.72 4.12 1.04
C GLY A 197 -9.95 4.64 -0.17
N TYR A 198 -10.51 5.50 -1.01
CA TYR A 198 -9.82 6.03 -2.19
C TYR A 198 -8.75 7.10 -1.86
N GLN A 199 -8.71 7.62 -0.63
CA GLN A 199 -7.66 8.53 -0.16
C GLN A 199 -6.65 7.81 0.73
N CYS A 200 -5.85 6.93 0.12
CA CYS A 200 -4.93 6.04 0.82
C CYS A 200 -3.76 6.79 1.49
N THR A 201 -3.35 6.26 2.66
CA THR A 201 -2.09 6.61 3.35
C THR A 201 -1.20 5.39 3.60
N GLY A 202 -1.76 4.16 3.60
CA GLY A 202 -1.01 2.94 3.84
C GLY A 202 -1.18 1.93 2.71
N TYR A 203 -0.17 1.79 1.85
CA TYR A 203 -0.21 0.96 0.65
C TYR A 203 0.07 -0.53 0.92
N PHE A 204 0.53 -0.88 2.11
CA PHE A 204 0.85 -2.25 2.55
C PHE A 204 0.05 -2.65 3.80
N ALA A 205 -0.87 -1.80 4.25
CA ALA A 205 -1.68 -2.04 5.44
C ALA A 205 -3.16 -2.17 5.07
N PRO A 206 -3.82 -3.29 5.39
CA PRO A 206 -5.27 -3.31 5.44
C PRO A 206 -5.75 -2.39 6.55
N THR A 207 -6.86 -1.68 6.30
CA THR A 207 -7.34 -0.68 7.26
C THR A 207 -7.61 -1.29 8.63
N SER A 208 -7.10 -0.64 9.66
CA SER A 208 -7.23 -1.04 11.06
C SER A 208 -8.67 -0.92 11.62
N ARG A 209 -9.57 -0.33 10.86
CA ARG A 209 -11.01 -0.16 11.23
C ARG A 209 -11.71 -1.48 11.53
N TYR A 210 -11.27 -2.55 10.89
CA TYR A 210 -11.93 -3.86 10.94
C TYR A 210 -11.08 -4.94 11.62
N GLY A 211 -9.92 -4.58 12.16
CA GLY A 211 -9.02 -5.50 12.86
C GLY A 211 -7.56 -5.39 12.44
N THR A 212 -6.82 -6.45 12.69
CA THR A 212 -5.39 -6.54 12.40
C THR A 212 -5.12 -7.04 10.97
N PRO A 213 -3.90 -6.90 10.45
CA PRO A 213 -3.50 -7.50 9.18
C PRO A 213 -3.75 -9.02 9.15
N LYS A 214 -3.43 -9.76 10.20
CA LYS A 214 -3.71 -11.21 10.28
C LYS A 214 -5.21 -11.54 10.26
N ASP A 215 -6.06 -10.64 10.75
CA ASP A 215 -7.52 -10.79 10.63
C ASP A 215 -7.98 -10.60 9.17
N PHE A 216 -7.35 -9.69 8.43
CA PHE A 216 -7.57 -9.56 6.99
C PHE A 216 -7.09 -10.78 6.21
N LEU A 217 -5.89 -11.31 6.50
CA LEU A 217 -5.42 -12.56 5.89
C LEU A 217 -6.40 -13.70 6.18
N TRP A 218 -6.95 -13.77 7.39
CA TRP A 218 -7.96 -14.75 7.76
C TRP A 218 -9.25 -14.54 6.95
N PHE A 219 -9.66 -13.29 6.70
CA PHE A 219 -10.80 -12.95 5.85
C PHE A 219 -10.63 -13.55 4.44
N VAL A 220 -9.51 -13.30 3.79
CA VAL A 220 -9.21 -13.83 2.45
C VAL A 220 -9.18 -15.35 2.46
N ASN A 221 -8.47 -15.95 3.41
CA ASN A 221 -8.41 -17.41 3.60
C ASN A 221 -9.81 -18.04 3.80
N HIS A 222 -10.71 -17.35 4.49
CA HIS A 222 -12.08 -17.80 4.69
C HIS A 222 -12.90 -17.73 3.39
N MET A 223 -12.74 -16.67 2.57
CA MET A 223 -13.36 -16.57 1.25
C MET A 223 -12.90 -17.72 0.35
N HIS A 224 -11.61 -18.00 0.27
CA HIS A 224 -11.04 -19.11 -0.51
C HIS A 224 -11.59 -20.48 -0.07
N LYS A 225 -11.71 -20.72 1.23
CA LYS A 225 -12.33 -21.94 1.77
C LYS A 225 -13.79 -22.13 1.34
N ASN A 226 -14.47 -21.04 1.05
CA ASN A 226 -15.85 -21.05 0.55
C ASN A 226 -15.91 -21.03 -1.00
N GLY A 227 -14.78 -21.08 -1.70
CA GLY A 227 -14.69 -21.09 -3.15
C GLY A 227 -14.93 -19.72 -3.80
N ILE A 228 -14.73 -18.62 -3.04
CA ILE A 228 -14.96 -17.24 -3.45
C ILE A 228 -13.61 -16.57 -3.67
N ALA A 229 -13.39 -16.03 -4.87
CA ALA A 229 -12.23 -15.23 -5.21
C ALA A 229 -12.36 -13.80 -4.60
N VAL A 230 -11.22 -13.17 -4.31
CA VAL A 230 -11.17 -11.83 -3.73
C VAL A 230 -10.40 -10.90 -4.67
N ILE A 231 -11.09 -9.91 -5.22
CA ILE A 231 -10.52 -8.83 -6.04
C ILE A 231 -10.37 -7.61 -5.12
N LEU A 232 -9.24 -6.93 -5.24
CA LEU A 232 -8.96 -5.70 -4.48
C LEU A 232 -9.04 -4.48 -5.39
N ASP A 233 -9.82 -3.50 -5.00
CA ASP A 233 -9.76 -2.16 -5.58
C ASP A 233 -8.49 -1.46 -5.07
N TRP A 234 -7.51 -1.30 -5.95
CA TRP A 234 -6.19 -0.78 -5.67
C TRP A 234 -6.01 0.60 -6.31
N VAL A 235 -5.46 1.56 -5.56
CA VAL A 235 -5.46 2.99 -5.89
C VAL A 235 -4.05 3.50 -6.21
N PRO A 236 -3.47 3.20 -7.39
CA PRO A 236 -2.14 3.71 -7.78
C PRO A 236 -2.18 5.06 -8.49
N ALA A 237 -3.38 5.60 -8.76
CA ALA A 237 -3.51 6.82 -9.55
C ALA A 237 -3.12 8.07 -8.74
N HIS A 238 -3.40 8.06 -7.46
CA HIS A 238 -3.24 9.23 -6.60
C HIS A 238 -3.16 8.87 -5.12
N PHE A 239 -2.77 9.83 -4.29
CA PHE A 239 -2.80 9.72 -2.83
C PHE A 239 -3.19 11.06 -2.18
N CYS A 240 -3.70 11.00 -0.95
CA CYS A 240 -4.17 12.17 -0.21
C CYS A 240 -3.00 13.06 0.26
N LYS A 241 -3.33 14.34 0.53
CA LYS A 241 -2.37 15.35 1.01
C LYS A 241 -2.29 15.44 2.53
N ASP A 242 -2.66 14.38 3.24
CA ASP A 242 -2.52 14.31 4.69
C ASP A 242 -1.05 14.37 5.09
N ALA A 243 -0.71 15.26 6.00
CA ALA A 243 0.66 15.59 6.35
C ALA A 243 1.49 14.39 6.87
N HIS A 244 0.82 13.38 7.43
CA HIS A 244 1.47 12.17 7.93
C HIS A 244 1.73 11.13 6.84
N GLY A 245 1.06 11.24 5.67
CA GLY A 245 1.17 10.31 4.54
C GLY A 245 2.35 10.60 3.60
N LEU A 246 2.19 10.21 2.35
CA LEU A 246 3.25 10.31 1.32
C LEU A 246 3.50 11.74 0.83
N TYR A 247 2.52 12.64 1.00
CA TYR A 247 2.56 14.02 0.54
C TYR A 247 3.81 14.75 1.04
N GLU A 248 4.64 15.26 0.12
CA GLU A 248 5.90 15.97 0.45
C GLU A 248 6.70 15.26 1.55
N PHE A 249 6.93 13.95 1.34
CA PHE A 249 7.38 13.03 2.38
C PHE A 249 8.63 13.52 3.13
N ASP A 250 9.59 14.04 2.41
CA ASP A 250 10.86 14.54 2.96
C ASP A 250 11.07 16.06 2.77
N GLY A 251 9.96 16.79 2.56
CA GLY A 251 9.98 18.24 2.33
C GLY A 251 10.07 18.62 0.85
N GLY A 252 10.01 17.65 -0.05
CA GLY A 252 9.97 17.81 -1.49
C GLY A 252 9.07 16.79 -2.18
N CYS A 253 8.97 16.87 -3.50
CA CYS A 253 8.26 15.88 -4.30
C CYS A 253 9.04 14.56 -4.30
N CYS A 254 8.65 13.64 -3.40
CA CYS A 254 9.28 12.34 -3.24
C CYS A 254 8.56 11.26 -4.06
N TYR A 255 7.26 11.11 -3.88
CA TYR A 255 6.41 10.16 -4.58
C TYR A 255 5.63 10.77 -5.74
N GLU A 256 5.36 12.06 -5.68
CA GLU A 256 4.61 12.83 -6.66
C GLU A 256 5.48 13.43 -7.74
N TYR A 257 4.87 13.75 -8.89
CA TYR A 257 5.51 14.56 -9.91
C TYR A 257 5.98 15.91 -9.35
N SER A 258 7.13 16.40 -9.82
CA SER A 258 7.63 17.76 -9.50
C SER A 258 7.04 18.85 -10.40
N ASP A 259 6.48 18.50 -11.58
CA ASP A 259 5.84 19.44 -12.49
C ASP A 259 4.45 19.84 -11.96
N PRO A 260 4.21 21.14 -11.65
CA PRO A 260 2.91 21.62 -11.16
C PRO A 260 1.73 21.29 -12.08
N ASN A 261 1.97 21.11 -13.37
CA ASN A 261 0.94 20.73 -14.34
C ASN A 261 0.64 19.22 -14.34
N LYS A 262 1.40 18.41 -13.57
CA LYS A 262 1.23 16.96 -13.46
C LYS A 262 0.93 16.50 -12.03
N TRP A 263 1.40 17.22 -11.00
CA TRP A 263 1.52 16.72 -9.62
C TRP A 263 0.19 16.54 -8.88
N GLU A 264 -0.92 17.11 -9.34
CA GLU A 264 -2.16 17.16 -8.59
C GLU A 264 -3.40 16.94 -9.45
N HIS A 265 -4.38 16.22 -8.91
CA HIS A 265 -5.77 16.26 -9.37
C HIS A 265 -6.55 17.28 -8.54
N ALA A 266 -6.62 18.51 -9.03
CA ALA A 266 -7.22 19.65 -8.30
C ALA A 266 -8.69 19.41 -7.89
N SER A 267 -9.46 18.70 -8.74
CA SER A 267 -10.85 18.35 -8.46
C SER A 267 -11.04 17.37 -7.29
N TRP A 268 -10.01 16.56 -6.99
CA TRP A 268 -10.01 15.57 -5.89
C TRP A 268 -9.18 16.01 -4.70
N GLY A 269 -8.34 17.03 -4.87
CA GLY A 269 -7.41 17.49 -3.84
C GLY A 269 -6.30 16.49 -3.52
N THR A 270 -5.92 15.64 -4.50
CA THR A 270 -4.96 14.54 -4.32
C THR A 270 -3.70 14.76 -5.16
N ARG A 271 -2.56 14.22 -4.73
CA ARG A 271 -1.31 14.17 -5.52
C ARG A 271 -1.33 12.98 -6.47
N VAL A 272 -0.60 13.13 -7.58
CA VAL A 272 -0.41 12.10 -8.62
C VAL A 272 0.98 11.49 -8.46
N PHE A 273 1.06 10.16 -8.46
CA PHE A 273 2.34 9.45 -8.44
C PHE A 273 3.19 9.74 -9.67
N ASP A 274 4.50 9.89 -9.49
CA ASP A 274 5.46 10.02 -10.59
C ASP A 274 5.80 8.65 -11.18
N TYR A 275 5.06 8.24 -12.20
CA TYR A 275 5.25 6.94 -12.87
C TYR A 275 6.56 6.85 -13.66
N GLY A 276 7.21 7.99 -13.94
CA GLY A 276 8.52 8.05 -14.59
C GLY A 276 9.67 7.80 -13.62
N ARG A 277 9.44 7.93 -12.31
CA ARG A 277 10.47 7.78 -11.29
C ARG A 277 10.64 6.29 -10.92
N PRO A 278 11.84 5.72 -11.11
CA PRO A 278 12.08 4.29 -10.86
C PRO A 278 11.70 3.84 -9.45
N GLU A 279 12.01 4.65 -8.44
CA GLU A 279 11.73 4.35 -7.04
C GLU A 279 10.23 4.29 -6.76
N VAL A 280 9.44 5.17 -7.39
CA VAL A 280 7.97 5.18 -7.29
C VAL A 280 7.38 3.96 -7.99
N LYS A 281 7.94 3.55 -9.15
CA LYS A 281 7.58 2.30 -9.82
C LYS A 281 7.85 1.10 -8.91
N SER A 282 9.05 1.03 -8.28
CA SER A 282 9.39 -0.02 -7.31
C SER A 282 8.41 -0.06 -6.14
N PHE A 283 8.02 1.09 -5.59
CA PHE A 283 7.04 1.19 -4.52
C PHE A 283 5.67 0.65 -4.92
N LEU A 284 5.13 1.10 -6.05
CA LEU A 284 3.82 0.68 -6.54
C LEU A 284 3.79 -0.78 -6.97
N PHE A 285 4.82 -1.27 -7.69
CA PHE A 285 4.92 -2.69 -8.03
C PHE A 285 5.01 -3.57 -6.77
N SER A 286 5.78 -3.12 -5.77
CA SER A 286 5.87 -3.82 -4.50
C SER A 286 4.52 -3.87 -3.79
N SER A 287 3.74 -2.78 -3.80
CA SER A 287 2.39 -2.76 -3.22
C SER A 287 1.46 -3.74 -3.93
N ALA A 288 1.37 -3.68 -5.26
CA ALA A 288 0.53 -4.61 -6.01
C ALA A 288 0.91 -6.07 -5.76
N ARG A 289 2.20 -6.39 -5.80
CA ARG A 289 2.71 -7.74 -5.56
C ARG A 289 2.47 -8.20 -4.12
N PHE A 290 2.60 -7.32 -3.14
CA PHE A 290 2.29 -7.62 -1.73
C PHE A 290 0.86 -8.14 -1.57
N TRP A 291 -0.11 -7.46 -2.16
CA TRP A 291 -1.50 -7.89 -2.09
C TRP A 291 -1.73 -9.24 -2.79
N LEU A 292 -1.07 -9.47 -3.93
CA LEU A 292 -1.19 -10.73 -4.66
C LEU A 292 -0.48 -11.90 -3.96
N GLU A 293 0.73 -11.68 -3.42
CA GLU A 293 1.62 -12.73 -2.92
C GLU A 293 1.46 -12.98 -1.41
N GLU A 294 1.43 -11.92 -0.58
CA GLU A 294 1.32 -12.07 0.88
C GLU A 294 -0.13 -12.13 1.36
N CYS A 295 -1.02 -11.41 0.67
CA CYS A 295 -2.44 -11.38 1.04
C CYS A 295 -3.31 -12.34 0.23
N HIS A 296 -2.74 -13.08 -0.73
CA HIS A 296 -3.41 -14.03 -1.61
C HIS A 296 -4.57 -13.45 -2.43
N ILE A 297 -4.61 -12.13 -2.68
CA ILE A 297 -5.64 -11.49 -3.49
C ILE A 297 -5.63 -12.08 -4.91
N ASP A 298 -6.80 -12.30 -5.50
CA ASP A 298 -6.98 -13.02 -6.76
C ASP A 298 -7.07 -12.13 -7.98
N GLY A 299 -7.24 -10.83 -7.78
CA GLY A 299 -7.28 -9.85 -8.86
C GLY A 299 -7.17 -8.44 -8.32
N LEU A 300 -6.74 -7.53 -9.17
CA LEU A 300 -6.68 -6.10 -8.87
C LEU A 300 -7.63 -5.34 -9.81
N ARG A 301 -8.52 -4.56 -9.24
CA ARG A 301 -9.21 -3.48 -9.95
C ARG A 301 -8.39 -2.22 -9.76
N VAL A 302 -7.90 -1.64 -10.83
CA VAL A 302 -7.07 -0.43 -10.78
C VAL A 302 -7.96 0.80 -10.88
N ASP A 303 -7.98 1.60 -9.80
CA ASP A 303 -8.79 2.81 -9.74
C ASP A 303 -8.27 3.93 -10.66
N ALA A 304 -9.21 4.72 -11.19
CA ALA A 304 -8.97 5.99 -11.88
C ALA A 304 -7.98 5.93 -13.07
N VAL A 305 -7.92 4.82 -13.82
CA VAL A 305 -6.95 4.60 -14.90
C VAL A 305 -6.97 5.71 -15.95
N ALA A 306 -8.15 6.25 -16.30
CA ALA A 306 -8.23 7.36 -17.26
C ALA A 306 -7.44 8.59 -16.79
N SER A 307 -7.42 8.87 -15.50
CA SER A 307 -6.64 9.97 -14.93
C SER A 307 -5.12 9.72 -14.97
N MET A 308 -4.71 8.45 -15.01
CA MET A 308 -3.31 8.08 -15.19
C MET A 308 -2.87 8.23 -16.66
N LEU A 309 -3.74 7.81 -17.59
CA LEU A 309 -3.41 7.73 -19.03
C LEU A 309 -3.36 9.07 -19.73
N TYR A 310 -4.08 10.10 -19.24
CA TYR A 310 -4.24 11.37 -19.95
C TYR A 310 -3.78 12.54 -19.10
N LEU A 311 -2.75 13.27 -19.62
CA LEU A 311 -2.12 14.42 -18.96
C LEU A 311 -3.07 15.63 -18.82
N ASP A 312 -4.06 15.72 -19.67
CA ASP A 312 -5.11 16.75 -19.69
C ASP A 312 -6.37 16.36 -18.89
N TYR A 313 -6.39 15.19 -18.25
CA TYR A 313 -7.55 14.71 -17.51
C TYR A 313 -7.99 15.72 -16.44
N SER A 314 -9.27 16.17 -16.52
CA SER A 314 -9.87 17.17 -15.60
C SER A 314 -9.11 18.49 -15.48
N ARG A 315 -8.27 18.84 -16.43
CA ARG A 315 -7.52 20.10 -16.44
C ARG A 315 -8.20 21.13 -17.33
N GLN A 316 -8.44 22.31 -16.76
CA GLN A 316 -9.09 23.40 -17.46
C GLN A 316 -8.07 24.39 -18.04
N GLY A 317 -8.43 25.06 -19.12
CA GLY A 317 -7.66 26.19 -19.65
C GLY A 317 -6.27 25.83 -20.22
N GLY A 318 -6.01 24.56 -20.55
CA GLY A 318 -4.71 24.14 -21.08
C GLY A 318 -3.61 24.04 -20.02
N ALA A 319 -3.95 23.97 -18.73
CA ALA A 319 -3.01 23.83 -17.61
C ALA A 319 -2.47 22.39 -17.48
N TRP A 320 -1.82 21.90 -18.54
CA TRP A 320 -1.18 20.58 -18.58
C TRP A 320 0.10 20.63 -19.43
N THR A 321 1.02 19.73 -19.13
CA THR A 321 2.29 19.61 -19.88
C THR A 321 2.17 18.45 -20.87
N PRO A 322 2.31 18.66 -22.18
CA PRO A 322 2.25 17.60 -23.18
C PRO A 322 3.42 16.62 -23.03
N ASN A 323 3.22 15.40 -23.52
CA ASN A 323 4.28 14.41 -23.60
C ASN A 323 5.38 14.82 -24.62
N LYS A 324 6.48 14.08 -24.67
CA LYS A 324 7.63 14.36 -25.54
C LYS A 324 7.32 14.41 -27.06
N TYR A 325 6.14 13.98 -27.47
CA TYR A 325 5.66 14.01 -28.85
C TYR A 325 4.60 15.10 -29.07
N GLY A 326 4.25 15.88 -28.03
CA GLY A 326 3.23 16.91 -28.08
C GLY A 326 1.80 16.42 -27.86
N GLY A 327 1.61 15.14 -27.56
CA GLY A 327 0.32 14.52 -27.28
C GLY A 327 -0.07 14.60 -25.80
N HIS A 328 -1.29 14.19 -25.49
CA HIS A 328 -1.87 14.21 -24.15
C HIS A 328 -1.74 12.88 -23.40
N GLU A 329 -1.26 11.83 -24.05
CA GLU A 329 -1.05 10.53 -23.40
C GLU A 329 0.10 10.62 -22.41
N ASN A 330 -0.11 10.13 -21.18
CA ASN A 330 0.94 9.95 -20.19
C ASN A 330 1.72 8.66 -20.49
N LEU A 331 2.78 8.79 -21.28
CA LEU A 331 3.58 7.63 -21.74
C LEU A 331 4.20 6.87 -20.57
N GLU A 332 4.59 7.57 -19.51
CA GLU A 332 5.16 6.99 -18.29
C GLU A 332 4.15 6.08 -17.57
N ALA A 333 2.90 6.54 -17.46
CA ALA A 333 1.82 5.76 -16.87
C ALA A 333 1.41 4.56 -17.75
N ILE A 334 1.42 4.72 -19.07
CA ILE A 334 1.14 3.64 -20.02
C ILE A 334 2.18 2.53 -19.89
N ASP A 335 3.46 2.89 -19.82
CA ASP A 335 4.55 1.92 -19.66
C ASP A 335 4.48 1.27 -18.27
N PHE A 336 4.21 2.04 -17.21
CA PHE A 336 3.98 1.52 -15.87
C PHE A 336 2.86 0.46 -15.84
N LEU A 337 1.70 0.73 -16.45
CA LEU A 337 0.57 -0.21 -16.47
C LEU A 337 0.86 -1.48 -17.26
N ARG A 338 1.64 -1.40 -18.36
CA ARG A 338 2.10 -2.57 -19.10
C ARG A 338 3.03 -3.44 -18.26
N GLU A 339 3.99 -2.82 -17.60
CA GLU A 339 4.93 -3.50 -16.70
C GLU A 339 4.20 -4.10 -15.48
N LEU A 340 3.22 -3.39 -14.92
CA LEU A 340 2.36 -3.87 -13.84
C LEU A 340 1.64 -5.17 -14.23
N ASN A 341 0.99 -5.18 -15.39
CA ASN A 341 0.30 -6.38 -15.88
C ASN A 341 1.28 -7.55 -16.08
N ALA A 342 2.43 -7.29 -16.71
CA ALA A 342 3.46 -8.31 -16.90
C ALA A 342 3.95 -8.88 -15.56
N MET A 343 4.19 -8.03 -14.57
CA MET A 343 4.59 -8.44 -13.22
C MET A 343 3.49 -9.25 -12.54
N ALA A 344 2.24 -8.77 -12.56
CA ALA A 344 1.12 -9.44 -11.91
C ALA A 344 0.92 -10.86 -12.45
N PHE A 345 0.87 -11.04 -13.78
CA PHE A 345 0.75 -12.36 -14.42
C PHE A 345 1.98 -13.24 -14.19
N SER A 346 3.17 -12.68 -13.99
CA SER A 346 4.36 -13.49 -13.67
C SER A 346 4.33 -14.02 -12.23
N VAL A 347 3.74 -13.25 -11.31
CA VAL A 347 3.60 -13.62 -9.89
C VAL A 347 2.44 -14.58 -9.68
N LYS A 348 1.31 -14.32 -10.33
CA LYS A 348 0.07 -15.10 -10.19
C LYS A 348 -0.57 -15.28 -11.58
N PRO A 349 -0.24 -16.35 -12.31
CA PRO A 349 -0.71 -16.55 -13.70
C PRO A 349 -2.23 -16.54 -13.87
N GLY A 350 -2.99 -16.81 -12.81
CA GLY A 350 -4.46 -16.79 -12.81
C GLY A 350 -5.10 -15.48 -12.33
N VAL A 351 -4.32 -14.39 -12.16
CA VAL A 351 -4.82 -13.11 -11.67
C VAL A 351 -5.70 -12.40 -12.71
#